data_00b184cef0d6f2669736b1278559ede0
#
_entry.id   00b184cef0d6f2669736b1278559ede0
#
_cell.length_a   1.000
_cell.length_b   1.000
_cell.length_c   1.000
_cell.angle_alpha   90.00
_cell.angle_beta   90.00
_cell.angle_gamma   90.00
#
_symmetry.space_group_name_H-M   'P 1'
#
loop_
_entity.id
_entity.type
_entity.pdbx_description
1 polymer ?
#
loop_
_entity_poly.entity_id
_entity_poly.type
_entity_poly.pdbx_seq_one_letter_code
_entity_poly.pdbx_strand_id
1 'polypeptide(L)'
;VDIKDAKDDITTNCTPSFVTSDGEKVSDETLTYDEVSIAVTVPVYKTKNIPIKIAVIGEPADGYAVSQITFVPETIDIGGDAAVIKDIQQLEINDVDVSGCTEDVETTLDVSKYLPDGVVVTKESAYVNVKVAIEKMVTRNIAIKTSDIKLNNKQSDYRYELVIKEN
;
A
#
# COMPACT_ATOMS: atom_id res chain seq x y z
N VAL A 1 12.82 -29.08 -11.41
CA VAL A 1 12.70 -28.07 -12.47
C VAL A 1 13.77 -27.01 -12.25
N ASP A 2 14.62 -26.77 -13.25
CA ASP A 2 15.61 -25.68 -13.21
C ASP A 2 14.95 -24.40 -13.73
N ILE A 3 14.97 -23.34 -12.90
CA ILE A 3 14.36 -22.03 -13.21
C ILE A 3 15.42 -20.95 -13.47
N LYS A 4 16.69 -21.34 -13.57
CA LYS A 4 17.78 -20.37 -13.78
C LYS A 4 17.56 -19.59 -15.06
N ASP A 5 17.63 -18.27 -14.95
CA ASP A 5 17.47 -17.31 -16.05
C ASP A 5 16.09 -17.36 -16.78
N ALA A 6 15.09 -17.99 -16.16
CA ALA A 6 13.74 -18.07 -16.72
C ALA A 6 13.10 -16.68 -16.80
N LYS A 7 12.52 -16.36 -17.97
CA LYS A 7 11.80 -15.10 -18.25
C LYS A 7 10.35 -15.32 -18.67
N ASP A 8 10.04 -16.56 -19.03
CA ASP A 8 8.72 -17.01 -19.45
C ASP A 8 8.33 -18.26 -18.65
N ASP A 9 7.06 -18.61 -18.64
CA ASP A 9 6.53 -19.78 -17.96
C ASP A 9 7.24 -21.05 -18.42
N ILE A 10 7.63 -21.87 -17.47
CA ILE A 10 8.27 -23.16 -17.74
C ILE A 10 7.22 -24.25 -17.58
N THR A 11 7.00 -25.01 -18.66
CA THR A 11 6.23 -26.25 -18.59
C THR A 11 7.16 -27.41 -18.90
N THR A 12 7.25 -28.36 -17.99
CA THR A 12 8.08 -29.55 -18.14
C THR A 12 7.41 -30.77 -17.52
N ASN A 13 7.80 -31.95 -18.03
CA ASN A 13 7.40 -33.21 -17.44
C ASN A 13 8.46 -33.70 -16.45
N CYS A 14 8.04 -34.00 -15.25
CA CYS A 14 8.91 -34.52 -14.18
C CYS A 14 8.56 -35.96 -13.87
N THR A 15 9.56 -36.81 -13.71
CA THR A 15 9.37 -38.14 -13.15
C THR A 15 9.33 -38.02 -11.63
N PRO A 16 8.28 -38.50 -10.94
CA PRO A 16 8.22 -38.46 -9.48
C PRO A 16 9.31 -39.34 -8.87
N SER A 17 9.89 -38.90 -7.77
CA SER A 17 10.71 -39.74 -6.92
C SER A 17 10.00 -39.90 -5.57
N PHE A 18 9.91 -41.12 -5.09
CA PHE A 18 9.28 -41.45 -3.84
C PHE A 18 10.31 -41.48 -2.72
N VAL A 19 9.95 -40.91 -1.58
CA VAL A 19 10.80 -40.90 -0.39
C VAL A 19 9.98 -41.35 0.81
N THR A 20 10.64 -41.98 1.75
CA THR A 20 10.05 -42.32 3.08
C THR A 20 9.80 -41.06 3.89
N SER A 21 9.10 -41.15 5.02
CA SER A 21 8.92 -40.07 5.99
C SER A 21 10.23 -39.46 6.47
N ASP A 22 11.29 -40.24 6.43
CA ASP A 22 12.64 -39.83 6.89
C ASP A 22 13.50 -39.28 5.77
N GLY A 23 12.93 -39.16 4.51
CA GLY A 23 13.58 -38.57 3.35
C GLY A 23 14.47 -39.53 2.56
N GLU A 24 14.50 -40.83 2.85
CA GLU A 24 15.23 -41.81 2.07
C GLU A 24 14.48 -42.21 0.81
N LYS A 25 15.20 -42.34 -0.31
CA LYS A 25 14.60 -42.75 -1.59
C LYS A 25 14.08 -44.18 -1.49
N VAL A 26 12.84 -44.39 -1.91
CA VAL A 26 12.24 -45.71 -2.06
C VAL A 26 12.64 -46.26 -3.44
N SER A 27 13.05 -47.52 -3.48
CA SER A 27 13.40 -48.19 -4.74
C SER A 27 12.15 -48.40 -5.62
N ASP A 28 12.24 -48.07 -6.93
CA ASP A 28 11.16 -48.27 -7.88
C ASP A 28 10.68 -49.73 -8.00
N GLU A 29 11.53 -50.67 -7.64
CA GLU A 29 11.21 -52.11 -7.66
C GLU A 29 10.15 -52.53 -6.63
N THR A 30 9.93 -51.68 -5.60
CA THR A 30 8.98 -51.93 -4.52
C THR A 30 7.67 -51.18 -4.66
N LEU A 31 7.57 -50.33 -5.68
CA LEU A 31 6.41 -49.44 -5.90
C LEU A 31 5.68 -49.81 -7.18
N THR A 32 4.36 -49.80 -7.12
CA THR A 32 3.49 -49.88 -8.30
C THR A 32 2.72 -48.56 -8.41
N TYR A 33 2.88 -47.83 -9.50
CA TYR A 33 2.15 -46.62 -9.76
C TYR A 33 1.85 -46.51 -11.27
N ASP A 34 0.73 -45.88 -11.59
CA ASP A 34 0.17 -45.86 -12.96
C ASP A 34 0.81 -44.76 -13.84
N GLU A 35 1.34 -43.68 -13.24
CA GLU A 35 1.92 -42.56 -13.99
C GLU A 35 3.41 -42.38 -13.72
N VAL A 36 4.14 -42.32 -14.79
CA VAL A 36 5.63 -42.18 -14.78
C VAL A 36 6.05 -40.71 -14.96
N SER A 37 5.12 -39.84 -15.35
CA SER A 37 5.41 -38.45 -15.72
C SER A 37 4.31 -37.52 -15.26
N ILE A 38 4.69 -36.45 -14.57
CA ILE A 38 3.78 -35.41 -14.07
C ILE A 38 4.13 -34.11 -14.80
N ALA A 39 3.14 -33.50 -15.47
CA ALA A 39 3.28 -32.16 -16.04
C ALA A 39 3.34 -31.12 -14.93
N VAL A 40 4.44 -30.37 -14.87
CA VAL A 40 4.64 -29.27 -13.91
C VAL A 40 4.76 -27.96 -14.69
N THR A 41 3.93 -26.99 -14.34
CA THR A 41 4.03 -25.61 -14.85
C THR A 41 4.48 -24.69 -13.73
N VAL A 42 5.55 -23.95 -13.98
CA VAL A 42 6.07 -22.91 -13.09
C VAL A 42 5.82 -21.56 -13.76
N PRO A 43 4.84 -20.78 -13.31
CA PRO A 43 4.62 -19.45 -13.87
C PRO A 43 5.75 -18.50 -13.48
N VAL A 44 6.19 -17.67 -14.43
CA VAL A 44 7.24 -16.67 -14.24
C VAL A 44 6.64 -15.27 -14.38
N TYR A 45 6.55 -14.55 -13.28
CA TYR A 45 5.96 -13.22 -13.25
C TYR A 45 7.01 -12.13 -13.38
N LYS A 46 6.69 -11.07 -14.13
CA LYS A 46 7.42 -9.81 -14.02
C LYS A 46 7.10 -9.14 -12.69
N THR A 47 8.06 -8.42 -12.13
CA THR A 47 7.88 -7.68 -10.89
C THR A 47 7.92 -6.17 -11.13
N LYS A 48 7.19 -5.42 -10.33
CA LYS A 48 7.14 -3.96 -10.34
C LYS A 48 7.02 -3.45 -8.90
N ASN A 49 7.84 -2.45 -8.56
CA ASN A 49 7.67 -1.71 -7.30
C ASN A 49 6.64 -0.60 -7.49
N ILE A 50 5.65 -0.52 -6.62
CA ILE A 50 4.61 0.51 -6.64
C ILE A 50 4.47 1.18 -5.28
N PRO A 51 4.17 2.49 -5.23
CA PRO A 51 3.86 3.18 -3.99
C PRO A 51 2.48 2.78 -3.46
N ILE A 52 2.37 2.80 -2.13
CA ILE A 52 1.10 2.65 -1.41
C ILE A 52 0.59 4.05 -1.09
N LYS A 53 -0.71 4.25 -1.22
CA LYS A 53 -1.42 5.45 -0.80
C LYS A 53 -2.55 5.03 0.13
N ILE A 54 -2.55 5.60 1.33
CA ILE A 54 -3.58 5.32 2.32
C ILE A 54 -4.41 6.59 2.53
N ALA A 55 -5.72 6.42 2.48
CA ALA A 55 -6.68 7.43 2.89
C ALA A 55 -7.57 6.86 4.00
N VAL A 56 -8.02 7.75 4.88
CA VAL A 56 -8.95 7.40 5.95
C VAL A 56 -10.39 7.62 5.50
N ILE A 57 -11.31 6.88 6.10
CA ILE A 57 -12.75 7.09 5.96
C ILE A 57 -13.33 7.58 7.29
N GLY A 58 -14.44 8.35 7.19
CA GLY A 58 -15.10 8.94 8.34
C GLY A 58 -14.40 10.22 8.85
N GLU A 59 -14.93 10.75 9.92
CA GLU A 59 -14.41 11.95 10.59
C GLU A 59 -14.19 11.64 12.08
N PRO A 60 -13.10 12.15 12.70
CA PRO A 60 -12.89 12.05 14.14
C PRO A 60 -14.06 12.69 14.92
N ALA A 61 -14.08 12.46 16.22
CA ALA A 61 -15.07 13.08 17.10
C ALA A 61 -14.99 14.62 17.05
N ASP A 62 -16.11 15.27 17.39
CA ASP A 62 -16.19 16.73 17.46
C ASP A 62 -15.04 17.32 18.30
N GLY A 63 -14.34 18.30 17.73
CA GLY A 63 -13.20 18.93 18.35
C GLY A 63 -11.88 18.19 18.19
N TYR A 64 -11.83 17.15 17.34
CA TYR A 64 -10.63 16.41 16.98
C TYR A 64 -10.39 16.44 15.45
N ALA A 65 -9.16 16.24 15.05
CA ALA A 65 -8.79 16.17 13.62
C ALA A 65 -7.64 15.19 13.39
N VAL A 66 -7.61 14.59 12.22
CA VAL A 66 -6.43 13.84 11.77
C VAL A 66 -5.30 14.82 11.54
N SER A 67 -4.18 14.64 12.26
CA SER A 67 -2.99 15.49 12.13
C SER A 67 -1.96 14.88 11.20
N GLN A 68 -1.81 13.56 11.20
CA GLN A 68 -0.84 12.85 10.37
C GLN A 68 -1.28 11.42 10.11
N ILE A 69 -0.93 10.91 8.91
CA ILE A 69 -1.03 9.49 8.55
C ILE A 69 0.39 9.01 8.25
N THR A 70 0.83 7.97 8.95
CA THR A 70 2.12 7.32 8.72
C THR A 70 1.90 5.84 8.48
N PHE A 71 2.70 5.22 7.61
CA PHE A 71 2.61 3.80 7.34
C PHE A 71 3.94 3.23 6.86
N VAL A 72 4.14 1.95 7.08
CA VAL A 72 5.35 1.21 6.70
C VAL A 72 4.97 -0.20 6.26
N PRO A 73 5.46 -0.65 5.09
CA PRO A 73 6.29 0.03 4.10
C PRO A 73 5.50 1.05 3.25
N GLU A 74 6.20 2.01 2.62
CA GLU A 74 5.59 3.00 1.71
C GLU A 74 5.43 2.48 0.27
N THR A 75 6.13 1.40 -0.07
CA THR A 75 6.08 0.75 -1.39
C THR A 75 6.01 -0.75 -1.25
N ILE A 76 5.46 -1.43 -2.25
CA ILE A 76 5.45 -2.89 -2.34
C ILE A 76 5.95 -3.36 -3.71
N ASP A 77 6.52 -4.56 -3.74
CA ASP A 77 6.85 -5.26 -4.97
C ASP A 77 5.72 -6.22 -5.33
N ILE A 78 5.10 -5.97 -6.47
CA ILE A 78 4.04 -6.82 -7.04
C ILE A 78 4.57 -7.64 -8.18
N GLY A 79 4.01 -8.82 -8.40
CA GLY A 79 4.29 -9.70 -9.52
C GLY A 79 3.01 -10.16 -10.19
N GLY A 80 3.05 -10.33 -11.49
CA GLY A 80 1.91 -10.79 -12.27
C GLY A 80 2.15 -10.70 -13.77
N ASP A 81 1.10 -10.91 -14.56
CA ASP A 81 1.17 -10.72 -16.00
C ASP A 81 1.63 -9.30 -16.34
N ALA A 82 2.57 -9.18 -17.26
CA ALA A 82 3.16 -7.90 -17.66
C ALA A 82 2.13 -6.90 -18.19
N ALA A 83 1.06 -7.37 -18.83
CA ALA A 83 0.00 -6.52 -19.35
C ALA A 83 -0.86 -5.96 -18.21
N VAL A 84 -1.05 -6.71 -17.12
CA VAL A 84 -1.84 -6.31 -15.96
C VAL A 84 -1.04 -5.34 -15.08
N ILE A 85 0.19 -5.72 -14.67
CA ILE A 85 0.99 -4.90 -13.73
C ILE A 85 1.48 -3.58 -14.34
N LYS A 86 1.55 -3.48 -15.68
CA LYS A 86 1.95 -2.27 -16.38
C LYS A 86 1.08 -1.08 -15.99
N ASP A 87 -0.23 -1.30 -15.88
CA ASP A 87 -1.22 -0.24 -15.67
C ASP A 87 -1.40 0.12 -14.19
N ILE A 88 -0.89 -0.71 -13.27
CA ILE A 88 -0.94 -0.43 -11.84
C ILE A 88 0.16 0.58 -11.50
N GLN A 89 -0.21 1.81 -11.22
CA GLN A 89 0.74 2.89 -10.89
C GLN A 89 0.97 3.04 -9.38
N GLN A 90 -0.05 2.76 -8.59
CA GLN A 90 -0.05 2.85 -7.13
C GLN A 90 -1.11 1.91 -6.56
N LEU A 91 -0.97 1.54 -5.30
CA LEU A 91 -1.99 0.82 -4.56
C LEU A 91 -2.73 1.82 -3.66
N GLU A 92 -4.01 2.04 -3.90
CA GLU A 92 -4.85 2.89 -3.05
C GLU A 92 -5.63 2.03 -2.04
N ILE A 93 -5.55 2.40 -0.77
CA ILE A 93 -6.25 1.73 0.34
C ILE A 93 -7.07 2.78 1.09
N ASN A 94 -8.38 2.61 1.11
CA ASN A 94 -9.34 3.50 1.75
C ASN A 94 -10.16 2.69 2.76
N ASP A 95 -9.49 2.06 3.73
CA ASP A 95 -10.14 1.10 4.66
C ASP A 95 -9.79 1.38 6.13
N VAL A 96 -9.20 2.54 6.42
CA VAL A 96 -8.89 2.96 7.78
C VAL A 96 -9.97 3.91 8.26
N ASP A 97 -10.87 3.41 9.10
CA ASP A 97 -11.99 4.18 9.66
C ASP A 97 -11.54 4.94 10.92
N VAL A 98 -11.76 6.27 10.90
CA VAL A 98 -11.47 7.17 12.02
C VAL A 98 -12.75 7.77 12.63
N SER A 99 -13.91 7.25 12.24
CA SER A 99 -15.22 7.80 12.67
C SER A 99 -15.33 7.84 14.19
N GLY A 100 -15.54 9.05 14.73
CA GLY A 100 -15.75 9.29 16.16
C GLY A 100 -14.54 9.02 17.05
N CYS A 101 -13.36 8.79 16.47
CA CYS A 101 -12.13 8.56 17.24
C CYS A 101 -11.65 9.84 17.92
N THR A 102 -11.11 9.70 19.13
CA THR A 102 -10.49 10.77 19.94
C THR A 102 -9.02 10.51 20.25
N GLU A 103 -8.53 9.32 19.86
CA GLU A 103 -7.17 8.84 20.07
C GLU A 103 -6.61 8.30 18.75
N ASP A 104 -5.30 8.14 18.69
CA ASP A 104 -4.61 7.57 17.53
C ASP A 104 -5.18 6.21 17.15
N VAL A 105 -5.30 5.97 15.84
CA VAL A 105 -5.71 4.67 15.29
C VAL A 105 -4.49 3.97 14.74
N GLU A 106 -4.21 2.77 15.24
CA GLU A 106 -3.15 1.91 14.72
C GLU A 106 -3.76 0.61 14.18
N THR A 107 -3.41 0.25 12.96
CA THR A 107 -3.92 -0.97 12.32
C THR A 107 -2.89 -1.58 11.38
N THR A 108 -3.04 -2.88 11.12
CA THR A 108 -2.23 -3.62 10.14
C THR A 108 -3.14 -4.09 9.02
N LEU A 109 -2.81 -3.69 7.80
CA LEU A 109 -3.58 -4.00 6.60
C LEU A 109 -2.87 -5.07 5.77
N ASP A 110 -3.62 -6.05 5.30
CA ASP A 110 -3.17 -7.03 4.32
C ASP A 110 -3.40 -6.48 2.92
N VAL A 111 -2.32 -6.05 2.28
CA VAL A 111 -2.37 -5.38 0.97
C VAL A 111 -2.73 -6.32 -0.18
N SER A 112 -2.63 -7.63 0.01
CA SER A 112 -3.01 -8.61 -1.01
C SER A 112 -4.49 -8.55 -1.37
N LYS A 113 -5.33 -8.08 -0.43
CA LYS A 113 -6.79 -7.93 -0.63
C LYS A 113 -7.19 -6.80 -1.59
N TYR A 114 -6.27 -5.88 -1.84
CA TYR A 114 -6.51 -4.69 -2.68
C TYR A 114 -5.85 -4.82 -4.06
N LEU A 115 -5.16 -5.94 -4.32
CA LEU A 115 -4.58 -6.22 -5.62
C LEU A 115 -5.61 -6.89 -6.53
N PRO A 116 -5.57 -6.62 -7.84
CA PRO A 116 -6.42 -7.31 -8.80
C PRO A 116 -6.06 -8.79 -8.94
N ASP A 117 -6.99 -9.59 -9.45
CA ASP A 117 -6.79 -11.01 -9.69
C ASP A 117 -5.55 -11.26 -10.55
N GLY A 118 -4.76 -12.25 -10.18
CA GLY A 118 -3.52 -12.62 -10.87
C GLY A 118 -2.30 -11.76 -10.52
N VAL A 119 -2.46 -10.79 -9.62
CA VAL A 119 -1.34 -10.00 -9.08
C VAL A 119 -1.05 -10.44 -7.65
N VAL A 120 0.23 -10.68 -7.35
CA VAL A 120 0.69 -11.15 -6.04
C VAL A 120 1.77 -10.23 -5.48
N VAL A 121 1.89 -10.19 -4.15
CA VAL A 121 3.04 -9.55 -3.49
C VAL A 121 4.23 -10.49 -3.57
N THR A 122 5.37 -10.00 -4.06
CA THR A 122 6.54 -10.86 -4.37
C THR A 122 7.62 -10.86 -3.31
N LYS A 123 7.63 -9.89 -2.39
CA LYS A 123 8.60 -9.79 -1.30
C LYS A 123 7.93 -9.76 0.06
N GLU A 124 8.61 -10.32 0.98
CA GLU A 124 8.55 -10.50 2.43
C GLU A 124 7.25 -10.24 3.19
N SER A 125 6.50 -9.18 2.94
CA SER A 125 5.32 -8.91 3.74
C SER A 125 4.21 -8.28 2.90
N ALA A 126 3.08 -8.96 2.90
CA ALA A 126 1.83 -8.42 2.39
C ALA A 126 1.16 -7.46 3.39
N TYR A 127 1.83 -7.12 4.49
CA TYR A 127 1.24 -6.33 5.56
C TYR A 127 1.84 -4.94 5.65
N VAL A 128 0.97 -3.93 5.82
CA VAL A 128 1.34 -2.53 6.04
C VAL A 128 0.81 -2.11 7.41
N ASN A 129 1.70 -1.62 8.26
CA ASN A 129 1.33 -1.03 9.53
C ASN A 129 1.01 0.44 9.32
N VAL A 130 -0.19 0.84 9.72
CA VAL A 130 -0.72 2.20 9.55
C VAL A 130 -0.95 2.82 10.93
N LYS A 131 -0.52 4.05 11.10
CA LYS A 131 -0.83 4.88 12.25
C LYS A 131 -1.43 6.20 11.79
N VAL A 132 -2.62 6.49 12.27
CA VAL A 132 -3.31 7.77 12.08
C VAL A 132 -3.30 8.53 13.39
N ALA A 133 -2.58 9.64 13.43
CA ALA A 133 -2.54 10.50 14.60
C ALA A 133 -3.77 11.42 14.63
N ILE A 134 -4.48 11.40 15.76
CA ILE A 134 -5.68 12.21 15.99
C ILE A 134 -5.42 13.18 17.12
N GLU A 135 -5.55 14.47 16.84
CA GLU A 135 -5.27 15.52 17.81
C GLU A 135 -6.51 16.38 18.09
N LYS A 136 -6.57 16.85 19.34
CA LYS A 136 -7.62 17.79 19.74
C LYS A 136 -7.40 19.15 19.10
N MET A 137 -8.41 19.65 18.41
CA MET A 137 -8.38 21.01 17.84
C MET A 137 -8.41 22.06 18.95
N VAL A 138 -7.55 23.06 18.81
CA VAL A 138 -7.54 24.23 19.67
C VAL A 138 -7.95 25.47 18.85
N THR A 139 -8.95 26.18 19.33
CA THR A 139 -9.37 27.43 18.70
C THR A 139 -8.59 28.59 19.30
N ARG A 140 -7.99 29.41 18.47
CA ARG A 140 -7.32 30.65 18.88
C ARG A 140 -7.91 31.83 18.12
N ASN A 141 -8.39 32.81 18.85
CA ASN A 141 -8.82 34.09 18.27
C ASN A 141 -7.60 34.97 17.98
N ILE A 142 -7.45 35.36 16.74
CA ILE A 142 -6.40 36.30 16.30
C ILE A 142 -7.07 37.63 15.96
N ALA A 143 -6.82 38.65 16.75
CA ALA A 143 -7.28 40.01 16.44
C ALA A 143 -6.35 40.62 15.39
N ILE A 144 -6.88 40.94 14.22
CA ILE A 144 -6.15 41.62 13.16
C ILE A 144 -6.35 43.14 13.33
N LYS A 145 -5.26 43.89 13.49
CA LYS A 145 -5.26 45.33 13.56
C LYS A 145 -4.89 45.93 12.20
N THR A 146 -5.30 47.15 11.94
CA THR A 146 -4.90 47.90 10.71
C THR A 146 -3.39 48.03 10.58
N SER A 147 -2.65 48.05 11.72
CA SER A 147 -1.18 48.06 11.74
C SER A 147 -0.53 46.79 11.18
N ASP A 148 -1.24 45.66 11.19
CA ASP A 148 -0.73 44.36 10.75
C ASP A 148 -0.81 44.21 9.22
N ILE A 149 -1.49 45.16 8.56
CA ILE A 149 -1.70 45.17 7.12
C ILE A 149 -0.74 46.14 6.47
N LYS A 150 0.15 45.69 5.62
CA LYS A 150 1.05 46.51 4.81
C LYS A 150 0.45 46.77 3.44
N LEU A 151 0.32 48.05 3.09
CA LEU A 151 -0.04 48.46 1.74
C LEU A 151 1.22 48.64 0.93
N ASN A 152 1.38 47.84 -0.14
CA ASN A 152 2.48 47.97 -1.10
C ASN A 152 2.04 48.81 -2.32
N ASN A 153 3.02 49.36 -3.02
CA ASN A 153 2.79 50.13 -4.28
C ASN A 153 1.82 51.32 -4.13
N LYS A 154 1.91 52.04 -3.03
CA LYS A 154 1.16 53.30 -2.84
C LYS A 154 1.65 54.32 -3.84
N GLN A 155 0.71 54.97 -4.51
CA GLN A 155 0.99 56.12 -5.38
C GLN A 155 1.08 57.39 -4.55
N SER A 156 2.01 58.30 -4.85
CA SER A 156 2.28 59.49 -4.08
C SER A 156 1.10 60.48 -4.04
N ASP A 157 0.28 60.47 -5.07
CA ASP A 157 -0.80 61.43 -5.26
C ASP A 157 -2.13 61.02 -4.63
N TYR A 158 -2.13 59.88 -3.95
CA TYR A 158 -3.33 59.31 -3.30
C TYR A 158 -3.12 59.06 -1.79
N ARG A 159 -4.19 59.37 -1.04
CA ARG A 159 -4.26 59.02 0.39
C ARG A 159 -5.03 57.71 0.52
N TYR A 160 -4.46 56.76 1.28
CA TYR A 160 -5.05 55.47 1.54
C TYR A 160 -5.46 55.33 3.01
N GLU A 161 -6.69 54.87 3.26
CA GLU A 161 -7.20 54.57 4.57
C GLU A 161 -7.62 53.09 4.64
N LEU A 162 -7.14 52.38 5.64
CA LEU A 162 -7.48 50.99 5.91
C LEU A 162 -8.67 50.95 6.86
N VAL A 163 -9.77 50.37 6.41
CA VAL A 163 -10.95 50.11 7.21
C VAL A 163 -11.18 48.60 7.29
N ILE A 164 -11.07 48.04 8.50
CA ILE A 164 -11.46 46.64 8.78
C ILE A 164 -12.96 46.66 9.07
N LYS A 165 -13.73 45.94 8.27
CA LYS A 165 -15.16 45.71 8.54
C LYS A 165 -15.30 44.33 9.19
N GLU A 166 -15.96 44.27 10.33
CA GLU A 166 -16.45 43.03 10.91
C GLU A 166 -17.63 42.51 10.07
N ASN A 167 -17.64 41.23 9.79
CA ASN A 167 -18.77 40.54 9.13
C ASN A 167 -19.71 40.00 10.17
#